data_60267ff91205839665110184ab07d93f
#
_entry.id   60267ff91205839665110184ab07d93f
#
_cell.length_a   1.000
_cell.length_b   1.000
_cell.length_c   1.000
_cell.angle_alpha   90.00
_cell.angle_beta   90.00
_cell.angle_gamma   90.00
#
_symmetry.space_group_name_H-M   'P 1'
#
loop_
_entity.id
_entity.type
_entity.pdbx_description
1 polymer ?
#
loop_
_entity_poly.entity_id
_entity_poly.type
_entity_poly.pdbx_seq_one_letter_code
_entity_poly.pdbx_strand_id
1 'polypeptide(L)'
;MVHLRVLTKSDWPLWREVRLAALGEAPQAFKARLADWHSGGEEQWRARLEMPDAYNIVALLGSRTVAVASGVPGESGACELRSVWVSPQARGLGVGDRLIAAVERWALQSGATTLKLAVIPGNEPAIALYQRNGFVVAEELGDRLADGVTRERVMVKALR
;
A
#
# COMPACT_ATOMS: atom_id res chain seq x y z
N MET A 1 -9.14 -13.42 14.89
CA MET A 1 -8.02 -13.85 14.05
C MET A 1 -8.06 -13.12 12.71
N VAL A 2 -6.91 -12.68 12.24
CA VAL A 2 -6.80 -11.93 11.00
C VAL A 2 -6.40 -12.87 9.85
N HIS A 3 -7.13 -12.80 8.74
CA HIS A 3 -6.84 -13.56 7.54
C HIS A 3 -6.43 -12.63 6.40
N LEU A 4 -5.45 -13.05 5.60
CA LEU A 4 -5.05 -12.32 4.41
C LEU A 4 -5.80 -12.86 3.19
N ARG A 5 -6.21 -11.96 2.30
CA ARG A 5 -6.89 -12.33 1.07
C ARG A 5 -6.36 -11.54 -0.10
N VAL A 6 -5.92 -12.23 -1.14
CA VAL A 6 -5.52 -11.61 -2.40
C VAL A 6 -6.78 -11.27 -3.18
N LEU A 7 -6.88 -10.01 -3.63
CA LEU A 7 -8.06 -9.55 -4.33
C LEU A 7 -7.98 -9.82 -5.83
N THR A 8 -9.12 -10.24 -6.39
CA THR A 8 -9.32 -10.34 -7.84
C THR A 8 -10.22 -9.18 -8.26
N LYS A 9 -10.40 -9.00 -9.57
CA LYS A 9 -11.25 -7.91 -10.07
C LYS A 9 -12.69 -7.99 -9.61
N SER A 10 -13.17 -9.20 -9.24
CA SER A 10 -14.52 -9.38 -8.68
C SER A 10 -14.62 -8.85 -7.24
N ASP A 11 -13.50 -8.61 -6.59
CA ASP A 11 -13.45 -8.18 -5.19
C ASP A 11 -13.43 -6.66 -5.04
N TRP A 12 -13.80 -5.92 -6.09
CA TRP A 12 -13.78 -4.46 -6.04
C TRP A 12 -14.59 -3.88 -4.86
N PRO A 13 -15.68 -4.50 -4.37
CA PRO A 13 -16.36 -3.97 -3.19
C PRO A 13 -15.48 -4.00 -1.94
N LEU A 14 -14.64 -5.02 -1.76
CA LEU A 14 -13.70 -5.07 -0.63
C LEU A 14 -12.62 -4.01 -0.78
N TRP A 15 -12.11 -3.83 -2.01
CA TRP A 15 -11.12 -2.79 -2.30
C TRP A 15 -11.69 -1.40 -1.99
N ARG A 16 -12.92 -1.14 -2.43
CA ARG A 16 -13.62 0.10 -2.17
C ARG A 16 -13.75 0.35 -0.67
N GLU A 17 -14.22 -0.64 0.07
CA GLU A 17 -14.42 -0.55 1.52
C GLU A 17 -13.13 -0.15 2.22
N VAL A 18 -12.04 -0.89 1.98
CA VAL A 18 -10.79 -0.65 2.69
C VAL A 18 -10.14 0.66 2.26
N ARG A 19 -10.25 1.02 0.98
CA ARG A 19 -9.65 2.26 0.47
C ARG A 19 -10.35 3.49 1.01
N LEU A 20 -11.69 3.48 1.06
CA LEU A 20 -12.44 4.57 1.66
C LEU A 20 -12.15 4.70 3.14
N ALA A 21 -12.03 3.58 3.85
CA ALA A 21 -11.68 3.59 5.26
C ALA A 21 -10.30 4.21 5.48
N ALA A 22 -9.33 3.82 4.65
CA ALA A 22 -7.95 4.34 4.76
C ALA A 22 -7.91 5.85 4.50
N LEU A 23 -8.52 6.31 3.42
CA LEU A 23 -8.52 7.73 3.05
C LEU A 23 -9.27 8.58 4.07
N GLY A 24 -10.32 8.05 4.67
CA GLY A 24 -11.09 8.75 5.69
C GLY A 24 -10.41 8.80 7.05
N GLU A 25 -9.72 7.72 7.44
CA GLU A 25 -9.07 7.63 8.76
C GLU A 25 -7.71 8.35 8.77
N ALA A 26 -6.96 8.25 7.68
CA ALA A 26 -5.60 8.78 7.62
C ALA A 26 -5.36 9.59 6.33
N PRO A 27 -6.11 10.68 6.10
CA PRO A 27 -5.99 11.44 4.85
C PRO A 27 -4.60 12.02 4.65
N GLN A 28 -3.88 12.31 5.74
CA GLN A 28 -2.54 12.87 5.68
C GLN A 28 -1.48 11.87 5.23
N ALA A 29 -1.81 10.58 5.19
CA ALA A 29 -0.87 9.53 4.80
C ALA A 29 -0.88 9.24 3.30
N PHE A 30 -1.82 9.81 2.55
CA PHE A 30 -1.99 9.51 1.14
C PHE A 30 -2.09 10.77 0.29
N LYS A 31 -1.63 10.68 -0.95
CA LYS A 31 -1.79 11.78 -1.92
C LYS A 31 -3.24 11.86 -2.41
N ALA A 32 -3.90 10.71 -2.54
CA ALA A 32 -5.28 10.67 -2.98
C ALA A 32 -6.21 11.23 -1.89
N ARG A 33 -7.28 11.88 -2.32
CA ARG A 33 -8.26 12.46 -1.40
C ARG A 33 -9.53 11.63 -1.39
N LEU A 34 -10.15 11.53 -0.21
CA LEU A 34 -11.42 10.83 -0.08
C LEU A 34 -12.49 11.42 -1.02
N ALA A 35 -12.54 12.75 -1.15
CA ALA A 35 -13.53 13.41 -2.01
C ALA A 35 -13.43 12.99 -3.47
N ASP A 36 -12.21 12.68 -3.95
CA ASP A 36 -11.98 12.28 -5.33
C ASP A 36 -12.46 10.85 -5.61
N TRP A 37 -12.56 10.03 -4.58
CA TRP A 37 -12.90 8.61 -4.71
C TRP A 37 -14.30 8.26 -4.23
N HIS A 38 -14.83 9.03 -3.29
CA HIS A 38 -16.10 8.70 -2.64
C HIS A 38 -17.27 8.59 -3.61
N SER A 39 -17.31 9.44 -4.64
CA SER A 39 -18.36 9.44 -5.64
C SER A 39 -18.05 8.58 -6.86
N GLY A 40 -16.90 7.88 -6.88
CA GLY A 40 -16.53 7.05 -8.01
C GLY A 40 -17.43 5.85 -8.19
N GLY A 41 -17.65 5.45 -9.45
CA GLY A 41 -18.41 4.25 -9.77
C GLY A 41 -17.57 2.99 -9.78
N GLU A 42 -18.22 1.88 -10.10
CA GLU A 42 -17.59 0.57 -10.13
C GLU A 42 -16.32 0.53 -10.99
N GLU A 43 -16.34 1.16 -12.16
CA GLU A 43 -15.19 1.16 -13.07
C GLU A 43 -13.94 1.74 -12.40
N GLN A 44 -14.10 2.83 -11.65
CA GLN A 44 -12.99 3.46 -10.94
C GLN A 44 -12.39 2.51 -9.91
N TRP A 45 -13.26 1.80 -9.18
CA TRP A 45 -12.80 0.87 -8.14
C TRP A 45 -12.18 -0.38 -8.71
N ARG A 46 -12.65 -0.84 -9.86
CA ARG A 46 -12.09 -2.03 -10.50
C ARG A 46 -10.76 -1.76 -11.19
N ALA A 47 -10.49 -0.51 -11.56
CA ALA A 47 -9.29 -0.16 -12.34
C ALA A 47 -7.99 -0.67 -11.72
N ARG A 48 -7.81 -0.52 -10.40
CA ARG A 48 -6.61 -1.01 -9.72
C ARG A 48 -6.52 -2.53 -9.81
N LEU A 49 -7.64 -3.23 -9.63
CA LEU A 49 -7.66 -4.69 -9.61
C LEU A 49 -7.52 -5.28 -11.01
N GLU A 50 -7.78 -4.49 -12.04
CA GLU A 50 -7.61 -4.90 -13.44
C GLU A 50 -6.24 -4.53 -13.98
N MET A 51 -5.42 -3.80 -13.21
CA MET A 51 -4.06 -3.45 -13.62
C MET A 51 -3.23 -4.72 -13.81
N PRO A 52 -2.61 -4.92 -15.01
CA PRO A 52 -1.82 -6.13 -15.26
C PRO A 52 -0.70 -6.32 -14.25
N ASP A 53 -0.55 -7.55 -13.77
CA ASP A 53 0.51 -7.97 -12.87
C ASP A 53 0.54 -7.24 -11.53
N ALA A 54 -0.52 -6.53 -11.18
CA ALA A 54 -0.62 -5.91 -9.85
C ALA A 54 -1.07 -6.96 -8.83
N TYR A 55 -0.65 -6.75 -7.57
CA TYR A 55 -0.96 -7.63 -6.46
C TYR A 55 -1.62 -6.79 -5.37
N ASN A 56 -2.88 -7.06 -5.08
CA ASN A 56 -3.64 -6.31 -4.09
C ASN A 56 -4.08 -7.28 -3.01
N ILE A 57 -3.75 -6.99 -1.74
CA ILE A 57 -4.01 -7.90 -0.64
C ILE A 57 -4.64 -7.11 0.52
N VAL A 58 -5.64 -7.71 1.14
CA VAL A 58 -6.29 -7.15 2.31
C VAL A 58 -6.19 -8.11 3.48
N ALA A 59 -6.32 -7.57 4.68
CA ALA A 59 -6.48 -8.35 5.89
C ALA A 59 -7.92 -8.24 6.36
N LEU A 60 -8.50 -9.36 6.73
CA LEU A 60 -9.88 -9.46 7.19
C LEU A 60 -9.90 -9.89 8.65
N LEU A 61 -10.70 -9.19 9.44
CA LEU A 61 -11.03 -9.60 10.80
C LEU A 61 -12.51 -9.99 10.76
N GLY A 62 -12.78 -11.28 10.71
CA GLY A 62 -14.10 -11.76 10.34
C GLY A 62 -14.40 -11.42 8.89
N SER A 63 -15.50 -10.71 8.63
CA SER A 63 -15.86 -10.26 7.28
C SER A 63 -15.46 -8.83 7.00
N ARG A 64 -14.74 -8.18 7.93
CA ARG A 64 -14.40 -6.77 7.86
C ARG A 64 -12.98 -6.57 7.39
N THR A 65 -12.78 -5.72 6.39
CA THR A 65 -11.43 -5.37 5.95
C THR A 65 -10.81 -4.40 6.95
N VAL A 66 -9.62 -4.74 7.45
CA VAL A 66 -8.93 -3.95 8.47
C VAL A 66 -7.53 -3.49 8.04
N ALA A 67 -7.07 -3.90 6.87
CA ALA A 67 -5.76 -3.47 6.38
C ALA A 67 -5.65 -3.77 4.90
N VAL A 68 -4.74 -3.09 4.23
CA VAL A 68 -4.51 -3.24 2.80
C VAL A 68 -3.04 -2.97 2.47
N ALA A 69 -2.55 -3.63 1.43
CA ALA A 69 -1.29 -3.30 0.78
C ALA A 69 -1.39 -3.69 -0.68
N SER A 70 -0.64 -3.01 -1.53
CA SER A 70 -0.59 -3.32 -2.95
C SER A 70 0.86 -3.39 -3.41
N GLY A 71 1.12 -4.29 -4.37
CA GLY A 71 2.37 -4.34 -5.09
C GLY A 71 2.09 -4.12 -6.56
N VAL A 72 2.88 -3.30 -7.22
CA VAL A 72 2.76 -3.07 -8.66
C VAL A 72 4.13 -3.20 -9.31
N PRO A 73 4.19 -3.67 -10.57
CA PRO A 73 5.46 -3.70 -11.30
C PRO A 73 5.99 -2.29 -11.49
N GLY A 74 7.30 -2.14 -11.41
CA GLY A 74 7.98 -0.88 -11.68
C GLY A 74 9.02 -1.08 -12.77
N GLU A 75 9.96 -0.16 -12.82
CA GLU A 75 11.03 -0.17 -13.83
C GLU A 75 12.32 -0.79 -13.28
N SER A 76 13.17 -1.23 -14.19
CA SER A 76 14.55 -1.64 -13.86
C SER A 76 14.66 -2.72 -12.78
N GLY A 77 13.76 -3.68 -12.80
CA GLY A 77 13.79 -4.80 -11.84
C GLY A 77 13.22 -4.46 -10.47
N ALA A 78 12.59 -3.32 -10.34
CA ALA A 78 11.94 -2.93 -9.08
C ALA A 78 10.43 -3.17 -9.16
N CYS A 79 9.85 -3.54 -8.02
CA CYS A 79 8.41 -3.46 -7.81
C CYS A 79 8.15 -2.35 -6.80
N GLU A 80 6.93 -1.82 -6.77
CA GLU A 80 6.54 -0.80 -5.82
C GLU A 80 5.53 -1.33 -4.82
N LEU A 81 5.73 -0.99 -3.56
CA LEU A 81 4.77 -1.21 -2.49
C LEU A 81 3.92 0.06 -2.36
N ARG A 82 2.61 -0.08 -2.45
CA ARG A 82 1.67 1.05 -2.43
C ARG A 82 0.50 0.80 -1.51
N SER A 83 -0.16 1.88 -1.12
CA SER A 83 -1.47 1.86 -0.44
C SER A 83 -1.48 1.09 0.87
N VAL A 84 -0.37 1.08 1.60
CA VAL A 84 -0.29 0.37 2.87
C VAL A 84 -1.09 1.12 3.94
N TRP A 85 -2.01 0.42 4.56
CA TRP A 85 -2.80 0.98 5.65
C TRP A 85 -3.27 -0.14 6.58
N VAL A 86 -3.25 0.13 7.88
CA VAL A 86 -3.78 -0.77 8.90
C VAL A 86 -4.74 0.04 9.75
N SER A 87 -5.97 -0.45 9.90
CA SER A 87 -6.99 0.17 10.74
C SER A 87 -6.48 0.29 12.18
N PRO A 88 -6.85 1.38 12.91
CA PRO A 88 -6.49 1.49 14.33
C PRO A 88 -6.86 0.25 15.15
N GLN A 89 -7.95 -0.42 14.81
CA GLN A 89 -8.41 -1.63 15.50
C GLN A 89 -7.45 -2.81 15.35
N ALA A 90 -6.67 -2.83 14.28
CA ALA A 90 -5.75 -3.94 13.98
C ALA A 90 -4.28 -3.59 14.21
N ARG A 91 -3.98 -2.37 14.63
CA ARG A 91 -2.60 -1.95 14.90
C ARG A 91 -2.04 -2.68 16.11
N GLY A 92 -0.73 -2.93 16.08
CA GLY A 92 -0.06 -3.64 17.16
C GLY A 92 -0.20 -5.16 17.11
N LEU A 93 -0.84 -5.70 16.08
CA LEU A 93 -1.06 -7.15 15.93
C LEU A 93 -0.14 -7.78 14.86
N GLY A 94 0.83 -7.01 14.34
CA GLY A 94 1.74 -7.51 13.32
C GLY A 94 1.13 -7.63 11.93
N VAL A 95 -0.04 -7.05 11.70
CA VAL A 95 -0.75 -7.15 10.41
C VAL A 95 0.04 -6.46 9.30
N GLY A 96 0.57 -5.27 9.56
CA GLY A 96 1.38 -4.54 8.57
C GLY A 96 2.60 -5.33 8.15
N ASP A 97 3.29 -5.96 9.10
CA ASP A 97 4.45 -6.80 8.83
C ASP A 97 4.08 -7.98 7.92
N ARG A 98 2.92 -8.61 8.17
CA ARG A 98 2.43 -9.73 7.36
C ARG A 98 2.10 -9.30 5.94
N LEU A 99 1.48 -8.13 5.78
CA LEU A 99 1.15 -7.60 4.46
C LEU A 99 2.42 -7.30 3.66
N ILE A 100 3.40 -6.65 4.28
CA ILE A 100 4.67 -6.34 3.62
C ILE A 100 5.38 -7.62 3.21
N ALA A 101 5.42 -8.63 4.09
CA ALA A 101 6.02 -9.92 3.77
C ALA A 101 5.35 -10.58 2.56
N ALA A 102 4.02 -10.48 2.45
CA ALA A 102 3.29 -11.04 1.32
C ALA A 102 3.65 -10.32 0.01
N VAL A 103 3.75 -9.00 0.04
CA VAL A 103 4.13 -8.21 -1.15
C VAL A 103 5.57 -8.51 -1.55
N GLU A 104 6.47 -8.65 -0.59
CA GLU A 104 7.86 -9.04 -0.87
C GLU A 104 7.94 -10.38 -1.57
N ARG A 105 7.18 -11.35 -1.09
CA ARG A 105 7.16 -12.70 -1.67
C ARG A 105 6.65 -12.64 -3.11
N TRP A 106 5.59 -11.86 -3.34
CA TRP A 106 5.07 -11.65 -4.69
C TRP A 106 6.12 -11.00 -5.60
N ALA A 107 6.82 -9.98 -5.11
CA ALA A 107 7.85 -9.29 -5.88
C ALA A 107 9.00 -10.23 -6.24
N LEU A 108 9.45 -11.07 -5.30
CA LEU A 108 10.49 -12.07 -5.57
C LEU A 108 10.04 -13.07 -6.63
N GLN A 109 8.80 -13.55 -6.56
CA GLN A 109 8.24 -14.47 -7.54
C GLN A 109 8.11 -13.83 -8.92
N SER A 110 7.96 -12.51 -8.96
CA SER A 110 7.90 -11.76 -10.21
C SER A 110 9.29 -11.47 -10.81
N GLY A 111 10.35 -11.89 -10.11
CA GLY A 111 11.73 -11.68 -10.57
C GLY A 111 12.33 -10.34 -10.16
N ALA A 112 11.67 -9.58 -9.29
CA ALA A 112 12.19 -8.30 -8.84
C ALA A 112 13.41 -8.47 -7.94
N THR A 113 14.34 -7.52 -8.03
CA THR A 113 15.53 -7.47 -7.19
C THR A 113 15.41 -6.40 -6.10
N THR A 114 14.45 -5.50 -6.23
CA THR A 114 14.25 -4.39 -5.31
C THR A 114 12.75 -4.14 -5.10
N LEU A 115 12.39 -3.83 -3.88
CA LEU A 115 11.06 -3.32 -3.55
C LEU A 115 11.20 -1.87 -3.11
N LYS A 116 10.36 -1.00 -3.65
CA LYS A 116 10.47 0.44 -3.49
C LYS A 116 9.14 1.00 -3.03
N LEU A 117 9.17 2.04 -2.24
CA LEU A 117 7.96 2.74 -1.81
C LEU A 117 8.21 4.24 -1.73
N ALA A 118 7.13 5.00 -1.70
CA ALA A 118 7.16 6.42 -1.40
C ALA A 118 6.29 6.67 -0.17
N VAL A 119 6.78 7.49 0.75
CA VAL A 119 6.07 7.80 1.99
C VAL A 119 6.11 9.30 2.22
N ILE A 120 5.05 9.84 2.80
CA ILE A 120 4.96 11.25 3.14
C ILE A 120 5.87 11.52 4.35
N PRO A 121 6.80 12.49 4.25
CA PRO A 121 7.67 12.83 5.38
C PRO A 121 6.83 13.23 6.58
N GLY A 122 7.24 12.81 7.77
CA GLY A 122 6.50 13.06 9.01
C GLY A 122 5.54 11.95 9.40
N ASN A 123 5.27 11.01 8.48
CA ASN A 123 4.47 9.83 8.82
C ASN A 123 5.35 8.82 9.56
N GLU A 124 5.68 9.14 10.81
CA GLU A 124 6.63 8.37 11.61
C GLU A 124 6.22 6.90 11.83
N PRO A 125 4.95 6.59 12.11
CA PRO A 125 4.56 5.19 12.29
C PRO A 125 4.80 4.36 11.03
N ALA A 126 4.53 4.90 9.85
CA ALA A 126 4.75 4.20 8.59
C ALA A 126 6.24 4.01 8.33
N ILE A 127 7.03 5.08 8.52
CA ILE A 127 8.48 5.01 8.32
C ILE A 127 9.10 3.96 9.25
N ALA A 128 8.68 3.93 10.52
CA ALA A 128 9.16 2.93 11.48
C ALA A 128 8.81 1.51 11.03
N LEU A 129 7.59 1.31 10.53
CA LEU A 129 7.15 0.02 10.01
C LEU A 129 8.06 -0.43 8.86
N TYR A 130 8.35 0.47 7.92
CA TYR A 130 9.19 0.14 6.78
C TYR A 130 10.63 -0.14 7.20
N GLN A 131 11.19 0.69 8.08
CA GLN A 131 12.55 0.46 8.60
C GLN A 131 12.66 -0.88 9.32
N ARG A 132 11.66 -1.24 10.11
CA ARG A 132 11.62 -2.52 10.83
C ARG A 132 11.62 -3.69 9.84
N ASN A 133 11.07 -3.49 8.66
CA ASN A 133 11.01 -4.52 7.62
C ASN A 133 12.18 -4.43 6.62
N GLY A 134 13.22 -3.68 6.95
CA GLY A 134 14.46 -3.67 6.18
C GLY A 134 14.56 -2.61 5.09
N PHE A 135 13.60 -1.70 5.00
CA PHE A 135 13.68 -0.60 4.04
C PHE A 135 14.61 0.50 4.55
N VAL A 136 15.36 1.10 3.64
CA VAL A 136 16.25 2.23 3.94
C VAL A 136 15.88 3.40 3.04
N VAL A 137 16.17 4.61 3.53
CA VAL A 137 15.90 5.84 2.77
C VAL A 137 16.84 5.91 1.58
N ALA A 138 16.27 6.15 0.40
CA ALA A 138 17.05 6.36 -0.82
C ALA A 138 17.35 7.85 -1.01
N GLU A 139 18.34 8.16 -1.83
CA GLU A 139 18.69 9.55 -2.12
C GLU A 139 17.65 10.21 -3.03
N GLU A 140 17.02 9.44 -3.94
CA GLU A 140 16.00 10.00 -4.81
C GLU A 140 14.78 10.47 -4.01
N LEU A 141 14.13 11.53 -4.50
CA LEU A 141 12.90 12.04 -3.92
C LEU A 141 11.72 11.63 -4.80
N GLY A 142 10.56 11.44 -4.17
CA GLY A 142 9.35 11.11 -4.88
C GLY A 142 8.61 12.33 -5.38
N ASP A 143 7.32 12.20 -5.60
CA ASP A 143 6.47 13.25 -6.14
C ASP A 143 6.27 14.39 -5.13
N ARG A 144 5.97 15.57 -5.65
CA ARG A 144 5.59 16.71 -4.81
C ARG A 144 4.18 16.50 -4.28
N LEU A 145 3.98 16.93 -3.05
CA LEU A 145 2.67 16.89 -2.40
C LEU A 145 1.84 18.12 -2.83
N ALA A 146 0.60 18.18 -2.34
CA ALA A 146 -0.33 19.26 -2.69
C ALA A 146 0.16 20.66 -2.33
N ASP A 147 1.08 20.78 -1.35
CA ASP A 147 1.66 22.06 -0.98
C ASP A 147 2.65 22.60 -2.04
N GLY A 148 3.01 21.79 -3.03
CA GLY A 148 3.92 22.17 -4.10
C GLY A 148 5.40 22.26 -3.69
N VAL A 149 5.71 21.98 -2.44
CA VAL A 149 7.06 22.11 -1.87
C VAL A 149 7.58 20.80 -1.32
N THR A 150 6.79 20.14 -0.46
CA THR A 150 7.17 18.88 0.18
C THR A 150 7.19 17.76 -0.85
N ARG A 151 8.23 16.94 -0.82
CA ARG A 151 8.36 15.78 -1.68
C ARG A 151 8.25 14.51 -0.87
N GLU A 152 7.65 13.47 -1.47
CA GLU A 152 7.63 12.16 -0.85
C GLU A 152 9.05 11.65 -0.66
N ARG A 153 9.25 10.87 0.40
CA ARG A 153 10.52 10.20 0.66
C ARG A 153 10.45 8.80 0.07
N VAL A 154 11.47 8.45 -0.70
CA VAL A 154 11.56 7.13 -1.30
C VAL A 154 12.36 6.22 -0.38
N MET A 155 11.87 5.00 -0.16
CA MET A 155 12.57 3.98 0.60
C MET A 155 12.69 2.72 -0.25
N VAL A 156 13.78 2.00 -0.09
CA VAL A 156 14.06 0.81 -0.89
C VAL A 156 14.53 -0.34 -0.01
N LYS A 157 14.26 -1.55 -0.50
CA LYS A 157 14.76 -2.78 0.12
C LYS A 157 15.28 -3.70 -0.97
N ALA A 158 16.52 -4.14 -0.83
CA ALA A 158 17.08 -5.15 -1.72
C ALA A 158 16.44 -6.50 -1.38
N LEU A 159 15.95 -7.20 -2.42
CA LEU A 159 15.30 -8.50 -2.24
C LEU A 159 16.26 -9.66 -2.47
N ARG A 160 17.40 -9.40 -3.11
CA ARG A 160 18.41 -10.40 -3.40
C ARG A 160 19.81 -9.82 -3.25
#